data_caa741d52d67b18134ea262ec0271f75
#
_entry.id   caa741d52d67b18134ea262ec0271f75
#
_cell.length_a   1.000
_cell.length_b   1.000
_cell.length_c   1.000
_cell.angle_alpha   90.00
_cell.angle_beta   90.00
_cell.angle_gamma   90.00
#
_symmetry.space_group_name_H-M   'P 1'
#
loop_
_entity.id
_entity.type
_entity.pdbx_description
1 polymer ?
#
loop_
_entity_poly.entity_id
_entity_poly.type
_entity_poly.pdbx_seq_one_letter_code
_entity_poly.pdbx_strand_id
1 'polypeptide(L)'
;MRDSALAKDNLFQLNTLVWASFPQPMDAPVTPALRNVGYTLWAIEQPLDADVAERARLSRATLEIRPNPVVDVVLYHAKNRTYILMECKPSSFGVNSEWAPQARGMIVAGGNVASRLGVSGRPAGEVCYLVPADDAQSTDATLIALREEVSSQGFTACPTGTLGLSIKSDGAYLGLLNQPEGTAQMPLKLTPEQRVVAVNADQDPRPLYVIPWIPDVQDDTDLEAFKEKLRAQVLSWLGKAPIAGQIILSFEELLDEISRGVFRYWRDKASLTGRVLPMVGKVVGILFGDDTRVSIGKREVTANLKLEKDREELMEQVRTVGLPQKLPEGIQLRMEEQP
;
A
#
# COMPACT_ATOMS: atom_id res chain seq x y z
N MET A 1 -19.30 -0.44 17.40
CA MET A 1 -18.96 -1.72 16.72
C MET A 1 -18.38 -1.54 15.32
N ARG A 2 -18.77 -0.53 14.53
CA ARG A 2 -18.15 -0.24 13.21
C ARG A 2 -16.71 0.31 13.34
N ASP A 3 -16.41 1.07 14.38
CA ASP A 3 -15.09 1.69 14.60
C ASP A 3 -13.96 0.66 14.67
N SER A 4 -14.21 -0.48 15.32
CA SER A 4 -13.22 -1.56 15.43
C SER A 4 -13.01 -2.30 14.10
N ALA A 5 -14.01 -2.35 13.22
CA ALA A 5 -13.89 -3.02 11.92
C ALA A 5 -12.98 -2.24 10.98
N LEU A 6 -13.13 -0.90 10.91
CA LEU A 6 -12.31 -0.06 10.04
C LEU A 6 -10.83 -0.06 10.49
N ALA A 7 -10.56 -0.05 11.81
CA ALA A 7 -9.20 -0.15 12.31
C ALA A 7 -8.52 -1.50 12.00
N LYS A 8 -9.32 -2.55 11.71
CA LYS A 8 -8.85 -3.90 11.34
C LYS A 8 -8.72 -4.11 9.83
N ASP A 9 -9.17 -3.15 9.03
CA ASP A 9 -9.08 -3.21 7.58
C ASP A 9 -7.65 -2.88 7.13
N ASN A 10 -6.96 -3.86 6.55
CA ASN A 10 -5.57 -3.72 6.11
C ASN A 10 -5.41 -2.63 5.04
N LEU A 11 -6.38 -2.47 4.15
CA LEU A 11 -6.33 -1.44 3.10
C LEU A 11 -6.49 -0.04 3.72
N PHE A 12 -7.36 0.10 4.72
CA PHE A 12 -7.48 1.35 5.47
C PHE A 12 -6.21 1.67 6.26
N GLN A 13 -5.61 0.67 6.93
CA GLN A 13 -4.35 0.82 7.65
C GLN A 13 -3.23 1.28 6.71
N LEU A 14 -3.09 0.64 5.55
CA LEU A 14 -2.10 1.00 4.53
C LEU A 14 -2.31 2.43 4.02
N ASN A 15 -3.55 2.80 3.67
CA ASN A 15 -3.87 4.17 3.26
C ASN A 15 -3.59 5.18 4.38
N THR A 16 -3.86 4.82 5.65
CA THR A 16 -3.57 5.69 6.79
C THR A 16 -2.07 5.97 6.91
N LEU A 17 -1.20 4.97 6.77
CA LEU A 17 0.25 5.18 6.75
C LEU A 17 0.70 6.06 5.58
N VAL A 18 0.14 5.82 4.40
CA VAL A 18 0.47 6.62 3.21
C VAL A 18 0.00 8.07 3.39
N TRP A 19 -1.23 8.31 3.84
CA TRP A 19 -1.71 9.67 4.12
C TRP A 19 -0.84 10.40 5.13
N ALA A 20 -0.43 9.69 6.19
CA ALA A 20 0.39 10.27 7.24
C ALA A 20 1.82 10.63 6.78
N SER A 21 2.36 9.97 5.76
CA SER A 21 3.78 10.01 5.39
C SER A 21 4.08 10.50 3.97
N PHE A 22 3.06 10.71 3.13
CA PHE A 22 3.29 11.08 1.72
C PHE A 22 4.09 12.39 1.61
N PRO A 23 5.14 12.44 0.76
CA PRO A 23 6.07 13.58 0.74
C PRO A 23 5.45 14.86 0.20
N GLN A 24 4.40 14.76 -0.62
CA GLN A 24 3.67 15.92 -1.16
C GLN A 24 2.44 16.23 -0.32
N PRO A 25 1.95 17.48 -0.30
CA PRO A 25 0.69 17.80 0.34
C PRO A 25 -0.46 17.03 -0.30
N MET A 26 -1.29 16.42 0.54
CA MET A 26 -2.58 15.87 0.14
C MET A 26 -3.68 16.88 0.51
N ASP A 27 -4.79 16.84 -0.24
CA ASP A 27 -5.93 17.72 0.04
C ASP A 27 -6.57 17.36 1.39
N ALA A 28 -7.24 18.33 2.00
CA ALA A 28 -8.13 18.05 3.11
C ALA A 28 -9.10 16.89 2.73
N PRO A 29 -9.39 15.94 3.62
CA PRO A 29 -9.28 16.03 5.08
C PRO A 29 -8.04 15.36 5.68
N VAL A 30 -6.93 15.21 4.95
CA VAL A 30 -5.74 14.46 5.37
C VAL A 30 -4.74 15.34 6.12
N THR A 31 -4.19 14.82 7.22
CA THR A 31 -3.10 15.42 8.00
C THR A 31 -1.85 14.54 7.91
N PRO A 32 -0.71 15.05 7.46
CA PRO A 32 0.51 14.26 7.29
C PRO A 32 1.26 14.09 8.62
N ALA A 33 0.67 13.38 9.57
CA ALA A 33 1.17 13.25 10.94
C ALA A 33 2.62 12.74 11.04
N LEU A 34 2.97 11.71 10.26
CA LEU A 34 4.31 11.15 10.24
C LEU A 34 5.30 12.08 9.53
N ARG A 35 4.88 12.72 8.45
CA ARG A 35 5.73 13.71 7.75
C ARG A 35 6.04 14.92 8.64
N ASN A 36 5.11 15.36 9.46
CA ASN A 36 5.30 16.48 10.38
C ASN A 36 6.39 16.20 11.43
N VAL A 37 6.66 14.93 11.73
CA VAL A 37 7.76 14.51 12.62
C VAL A 37 8.98 14.00 11.83
N GLY A 38 9.03 14.24 10.53
CA GLY A 38 10.20 14.02 9.67
C GLY A 38 10.24 12.70 8.93
N TYR A 39 9.21 11.84 9.03
CA TYR A 39 9.13 10.57 8.31
C TYR A 39 8.35 10.72 7.02
N THR A 40 8.97 10.38 5.91
CA THR A 40 8.37 10.41 4.58
C THR A 40 8.27 9.01 4.00
N LEU A 41 7.25 8.77 3.19
CA LEU A 41 7.10 7.56 2.41
C LEU A 41 8.33 7.36 1.51
N TRP A 42 8.97 6.19 1.61
CA TRP A 42 10.10 5.80 0.78
C TRP A 42 9.74 4.69 -0.21
N ALA A 43 8.96 3.68 0.24
CA ALA A 43 8.51 2.57 -0.59
C ALA A 43 7.22 1.97 -0.05
N ILE A 44 6.50 1.27 -0.93
CA ILE A 44 5.32 0.43 -0.65
C ILE A 44 5.60 -0.96 -1.21
N GLU A 45 5.12 -2.02 -0.54
CA GLU A 45 5.33 -3.41 -0.92
C GLU A 45 6.81 -3.67 -1.26
N GLN A 46 7.68 -3.41 -0.26
CA GLN A 46 9.12 -3.52 -0.43
C GLN A 46 9.60 -4.92 -0.07
N PRO A 47 10.08 -5.70 -1.07
CA PRO A 47 10.81 -6.94 -0.77
C PRO A 47 12.11 -6.64 -0.04
N LEU A 48 12.40 -7.42 1.00
CA LEU A 48 13.63 -7.33 1.79
C LEU A 48 14.47 -8.57 1.55
N ASP A 49 15.08 -8.66 0.37
CA ASP A 49 15.81 -9.86 -0.05
C ASP A 49 17.11 -10.07 0.69
N ALA A 50 17.27 -11.24 1.29
CA ALA A 50 18.55 -11.68 1.87
C ALA A 50 19.54 -12.07 0.76
N ASP A 51 20.81 -11.74 0.95
CA ASP A 51 21.86 -12.28 0.10
C ASP A 51 22.06 -13.80 0.36
N VAL A 52 22.90 -14.45 -0.47
CA VAL A 52 23.12 -15.89 -0.41
C VAL A 52 23.70 -16.31 0.94
N ALA A 53 24.65 -15.54 1.49
CA ALA A 53 25.30 -15.85 2.76
C ALA A 53 24.34 -15.72 3.94
N GLU A 54 23.52 -14.67 3.93
CA GLU A 54 22.52 -14.44 4.96
C GLU A 54 21.41 -15.50 4.90
N ARG A 55 20.92 -15.87 3.70
CA ARG A 55 19.97 -16.99 3.54
C ARG A 55 20.50 -18.30 4.10
N ALA A 56 21.78 -18.60 3.82
CA ALA A 56 22.42 -19.79 4.36
C ALA A 56 22.56 -19.76 5.90
N ARG A 57 22.72 -18.59 6.51
CA ARG A 57 22.68 -18.44 7.98
C ARG A 57 21.28 -18.62 8.54
N LEU A 58 20.28 -17.98 7.92
CA LEU A 58 18.88 -18.06 8.33
C LEU A 58 18.33 -19.49 8.27
N SER A 59 18.73 -20.27 7.24
CA SER A 59 18.30 -21.67 7.10
C SER A 59 18.89 -22.62 8.16
N ARG A 60 19.91 -22.20 8.90
CA ARG A 60 20.51 -22.94 10.01
C ARG A 60 19.97 -22.54 11.39
N ALA A 61 19.15 -21.49 11.43
CA ALA A 61 18.53 -21.07 12.68
C ALA A 61 17.58 -22.17 13.20
N THR A 62 17.49 -22.31 14.51
CA THR A 62 16.53 -23.23 15.13
C THR A 62 15.10 -22.65 15.12
N LEU A 63 14.98 -21.36 14.91
CA LEU A 63 13.71 -20.64 14.76
C LEU A 63 13.35 -20.51 13.28
N GLU A 64 12.08 -20.60 12.99
CA GLU A 64 11.58 -20.27 11.66
C GLU A 64 11.65 -18.75 11.43
N ILE A 65 12.48 -18.35 10.48
CA ILE A 65 12.71 -16.96 10.08
C ILE A 65 12.48 -16.84 8.58
N ARG A 66 11.53 -16.00 8.16
CA ARG A 66 11.27 -15.75 6.73
C ARG A 66 12.45 -14.97 6.14
N PRO A 67 13.22 -15.52 5.16
CA PRO A 67 14.45 -14.89 4.69
C PRO A 67 14.19 -13.64 3.85
N ASN A 68 13.10 -13.62 3.11
CA ASN A 68 12.72 -12.54 2.20
C ASN A 68 11.31 -12.04 2.55
N PRO A 69 11.11 -11.32 3.67
CA PRO A 69 9.81 -10.73 3.96
C PRO A 69 9.54 -9.58 2.99
N VAL A 70 8.28 -9.37 2.67
CA VAL A 70 7.79 -8.14 2.02
C VAL A 70 7.20 -7.29 3.12
N VAL A 71 7.48 -6.00 3.11
CA VAL A 71 6.98 -5.03 4.09
C VAL A 71 6.01 -4.07 3.41
N ASP A 72 4.88 -3.80 4.06
CA ASP A 72 3.80 -2.99 3.49
C ASP A 72 4.27 -1.58 3.13
N VAL A 73 4.96 -0.91 4.06
CA VAL A 73 5.45 0.46 3.89
C VAL A 73 6.84 0.63 4.46
N VAL A 74 7.71 1.32 3.75
CA VAL A 74 8.99 1.80 4.28
C VAL A 74 8.93 3.31 4.43
N LEU A 75 9.21 3.80 5.63
CA LEU A 75 9.37 5.22 5.93
C LEU A 75 10.84 5.58 6.05
N TYR A 76 11.19 6.80 5.67
CA TYR A 76 12.55 7.32 5.82
C TYR A 76 12.59 8.65 6.55
N HIS A 77 13.48 8.77 7.54
CA HIS A 77 13.77 10.00 8.24
C HIS A 77 15.17 10.51 7.85
N ALA A 78 15.23 11.54 7.03
CA ALA A 78 16.48 12.02 6.42
C ALA A 78 17.50 12.51 7.47
N LYS A 79 17.07 13.29 8.47
CA LYS A 79 17.95 13.84 9.51
C LYS A 79 18.63 12.77 10.35
N ASN A 80 17.89 11.73 10.72
CA ASN A 80 18.39 10.65 11.57
C ASN A 80 18.96 9.48 10.75
N ARG A 81 18.76 9.50 9.42
CA ARG A 81 19.13 8.41 8.50
C ARG A 81 18.55 7.07 8.95
N THR A 82 17.28 7.07 9.32
CA THR A 82 16.56 5.91 9.85
C THR A 82 15.51 5.46 8.85
N TYR A 83 15.44 4.16 8.58
CA TYR A 83 14.34 3.52 7.86
C TYR A 83 13.45 2.79 8.86
N ILE A 84 12.15 2.96 8.75
CA ILE A 84 11.17 2.18 9.51
C ILE A 84 10.46 1.26 8.54
N LEU A 85 10.53 -0.04 8.83
CA LEU A 85 9.84 -1.11 8.12
C LEU A 85 8.48 -1.28 8.79
N MET A 86 7.41 -0.82 8.11
CA MET A 86 6.05 -0.80 8.64
C MET A 86 5.25 -1.98 8.13
N GLU A 87 4.55 -2.66 9.02
CA GLU A 87 3.65 -3.77 8.71
C GLU A 87 2.27 -3.52 9.29
N CYS A 88 1.22 -3.71 8.51
CA CYS A 88 -0.18 -3.57 8.91
C CYS A 88 -0.73 -4.92 9.35
N LYS A 89 -1.42 -4.98 10.49
CA LYS A 89 -2.08 -6.20 10.97
C LYS A 89 -3.47 -5.89 11.54
N PRO A 90 -4.48 -6.72 11.21
CA PRO A 90 -5.85 -6.52 11.67
C PRO A 90 -6.04 -6.80 13.18
N SER A 91 -5.05 -7.42 13.82
CA SER A 91 -5.09 -7.75 15.24
C SER A 91 -3.70 -8.03 15.79
N SER A 92 -3.60 -8.15 17.11
CA SER A 92 -2.42 -8.68 17.79
C SER A 92 -2.14 -10.13 17.39
N PHE A 93 -0.89 -10.56 17.56
CA PHE A 93 -0.45 -11.93 17.30
C PHE A 93 0.55 -12.42 18.36
N GLY A 94 0.73 -13.73 18.47
CA GLY A 94 1.66 -14.34 19.41
C GLY A 94 2.97 -14.81 18.76
N VAL A 95 3.96 -15.10 19.58
CA VAL A 95 5.31 -15.58 19.16
C VAL A 95 5.29 -16.90 18.37
N ASN A 96 4.22 -17.66 18.48
CA ASN A 96 4.02 -18.94 17.77
C ASN A 96 2.98 -18.85 16.65
N SER A 97 2.54 -17.65 16.29
CA SER A 97 1.57 -17.46 15.21
C SER A 97 2.22 -17.65 13.84
N GLU A 98 1.39 -17.82 12.81
CA GLU A 98 1.83 -17.86 11.41
C GLU A 98 2.53 -16.57 10.93
N TRP A 99 2.33 -15.46 11.63
CA TRP A 99 2.96 -14.17 11.32
C TRP A 99 4.34 -13.99 11.99
N ALA A 100 4.66 -14.80 13.00
CA ALA A 100 5.93 -14.70 13.71
C ALA A 100 7.18 -14.93 12.83
N PRO A 101 7.22 -15.88 11.88
CA PRO A 101 8.34 -16.03 10.96
C PRO A 101 8.62 -14.79 10.11
N GLN A 102 7.57 -14.10 9.64
CA GLN A 102 7.68 -12.83 8.91
C GLN A 102 8.25 -11.74 9.82
N ALA A 103 7.71 -11.59 11.04
CA ALA A 103 8.17 -10.61 12.00
C ALA A 103 9.64 -10.79 12.36
N ARG A 104 10.09 -12.03 12.63
CA ARG A 104 11.51 -12.34 12.84
C ARG A 104 12.36 -11.95 11.62
N GLY A 105 11.88 -12.27 10.40
CA GLY A 105 12.55 -11.89 9.16
C GLY A 105 12.70 -10.37 9.01
N MET A 106 11.68 -9.60 9.35
CA MET A 106 11.72 -8.14 9.33
C MET A 106 12.69 -7.59 10.38
N ILE A 107 12.74 -8.16 11.59
CA ILE A 107 13.65 -7.74 12.66
C ILE A 107 15.12 -7.95 12.24
N VAL A 108 15.43 -9.08 11.60
CA VAL A 108 16.76 -9.35 11.01
C VAL A 108 17.05 -8.38 9.87
N ALA A 109 16.10 -8.17 8.97
CA ALA A 109 16.24 -7.27 7.83
C ALA A 109 16.49 -5.81 8.28
N GLY A 110 15.80 -5.35 9.32
CA GLY A 110 16.02 -4.04 9.92
C GLY A 110 17.43 -3.89 10.52
N GLY A 111 17.99 -4.96 11.13
CA GLY A 111 19.38 -5.00 11.59
C GLY A 111 20.41 -4.88 10.45
N ASN A 112 20.03 -5.24 9.23
CA ASN A 112 20.83 -5.20 8.00
C ASN A 112 20.21 -4.28 6.93
N VAL A 113 19.49 -3.25 7.33
CA VAL A 113 18.64 -2.42 6.45
C VAL A 113 19.37 -1.86 5.24
N ALA A 114 20.64 -1.48 5.37
CA ALA A 114 21.42 -0.95 4.25
C ALA A 114 21.54 -1.96 3.10
N SER A 115 21.89 -3.20 3.42
CA SER A 115 22.00 -4.30 2.45
C SER A 115 20.63 -4.67 1.88
N ARG A 116 19.62 -4.78 2.74
CA ARG A 116 18.26 -5.20 2.37
C ARG A 116 17.54 -4.22 1.46
N LEU A 117 17.78 -2.93 1.63
CA LEU A 117 17.21 -1.88 0.78
C LEU A 117 18.14 -1.44 -0.36
N GLY A 118 19.37 -1.97 -0.43
CA GLY A 118 20.37 -1.58 -1.43
C GLY A 118 20.79 -0.11 -1.30
N VAL A 119 20.79 0.44 -0.07
CA VAL A 119 21.13 1.84 0.17
C VAL A 119 22.56 1.99 0.71
N SER A 120 23.20 3.10 0.38
CA SER A 120 24.57 3.38 0.79
C SER A 120 24.67 3.91 2.23
N GLY A 121 25.81 3.67 2.85
CA GLY A 121 26.15 4.18 4.18
C GLY A 121 25.70 3.22 5.31
N ARG A 122 25.50 3.77 6.50
CA ARG A 122 25.08 3.03 7.70
C ARG A 122 23.80 3.63 8.29
N PRO A 123 22.66 3.50 7.59
CA PRO A 123 21.39 3.93 8.17
C PRO A 123 20.98 2.99 9.32
N ALA A 124 20.22 3.51 10.25
CA ALA A 124 19.52 2.70 11.24
C ALA A 124 18.26 2.09 10.60
N GLY A 125 17.92 0.86 10.98
CA GLY A 125 16.67 0.20 10.63
C GLY A 125 15.86 -0.09 11.89
N GLU A 126 14.57 0.07 11.80
CA GLU A 126 13.60 -0.20 12.85
C GLU A 126 12.38 -0.91 12.25
N VAL A 127 11.68 -1.73 13.04
CA VAL A 127 10.44 -2.40 12.64
C VAL A 127 9.29 -1.83 13.45
N CYS A 128 8.21 -1.48 12.80
CA CYS A 128 7.01 -0.99 13.47
C CYS A 128 5.76 -1.65 12.90
N TYR A 129 4.87 -2.10 13.77
CA TYR A 129 3.59 -2.66 13.40
C TYR A 129 2.49 -1.64 13.61
N LEU A 130 1.61 -1.49 12.62
CA LEU A 130 0.35 -0.77 12.74
C LEU A 130 -0.76 -1.77 13.02
N VAL A 131 -1.43 -1.62 14.14
CA VAL A 131 -2.53 -2.47 14.59
C VAL A 131 -3.65 -1.61 15.17
N PRO A 132 -4.87 -2.15 15.37
CA PRO A 132 -5.88 -1.46 16.20
C PRO A 132 -5.31 -1.07 17.58
N ALA A 133 -5.68 0.09 18.08
CA ALA A 133 -5.09 0.62 19.32
C ALA A 133 -5.23 -0.34 20.53
N ASP A 134 -6.34 -1.08 20.59
CA ASP A 134 -6.59 -2.07 21.66
C ASP A 134 -5.63 -3.27 21.60
N ASP A 135 -5.09 -3.56 20.42
CA ASP A 135 -4.17 -4.69 20.16
C ASP A 135 -2.69 -4.30 20.31
N ALA A 136 -2.40 -3.01 20.42
CA ALA A 136 -1.04 -2.53 20.27
C ALA A 136 -0.13 -2.95 21.44
N GLN A 137 -0.61 -3.00 22.69
CA GLN A 137 0.18 -3.44 23.84
C GLN A 137 0.59 -4.92 23.73
N SER A 138 -0.33 -5.77 23.29
CA SER A 138 -0.06 -7.20 23.08
C SER A 138 0.93 -7.42 21.94
N THR A 139 0.78 -6.66 20.86
CA THR A 139 1.71 -6.72 19.70
C THR A 139 3.11 -6.27 20.10
N ASP A 140 3.23 -5.19 20.86
CA ASP A 140 4.52 -4.68 21.34
C ASP A 140 5.26 -5.71 22.20
N ALA A 141 4.56 -6.33 23.15
CA ALA A 141 5.12 -7.41 23.97
C ALA A 141 5.62 -8.59 23.11
N THR A 142 4.85 -8.98 22.07
CA THR A 142 5.24 -10.02 21.13
C THR A 142 6.49 -9.62 20.36
N LEU A 143 6.58 -8.40 19.83
CA LEU A 143 7.73 -7.93 19.08
C LEU A 143 9.01 -7.89 19.93
N ILE A 144 8.90 -7.49 21.20
CA ILE A 144 10.02 -7.54 22.15
C ILE A 144 10.52 -8.98 22.31
N ALA A 145 9.63 -9.94 22.55
CA ALA A 145 9.99 -11.34 22.70
C ALA A 145 10.64 -11.92 21.43
N LEU A 146 10.07 -11.65 20.25
CA LEU A 146 10.66 -12.07 18.96
C LEU A 146 12.04 -11.46 18.71
N ARG A 147 12.26 -10.20 19.11
CA ARG A 147 13.57 -9.55 19.03
C ARG A 147 14.61 -10.25 19.91
N GLU A 148 14.22 -10.63 21.13
CA GLU A 148 15.08 -11.40 22.05
C GLU A 148 15.40 -12.79 21.47
N GLU A 149 14.41 -13.50 20.92
CA GLU A 149 14.62 -14.78 20.23
C GLU A 149 15.61 -14.64 19.07
N VAL A 150 15.46 -13.65 18.20
CA VAL A 150 16.35 -13.37 17.07
C VAL A 150 17.78 -13.08 17.56
N SER A 151 17.90 -12.26 18.61
CA SER A 151 19.20 -11.93 19.21
C SER A 151 19.88 -13.17 19.81
N SER A 152 19.12 -14.05 20.46
CA SER A 152 19.65 -15.31 21.04
C SER A 152 20.22 -16.27 20.00
N GLN A 153 19.76 -16.19 18.75
CA GLN A 153 20.31 -16.95 17.61
C GLN A 153 21.54 -16.30 16.97
N GLY A 154 22.04 -15.20 17.54
CA GLY A 154 23.23 -14.49 17.06
C GLY A 154 22.99 -13.60 15.83
N PHE A 155 21.74 -13.27 15.51
CA PHE A 155 21.43 -12.27 14.49
C PHE A 155 21.41 -10.86 15.06
N THR A 156 21.75 -9.88 14.23
CA THR A 156 21.55 -8.46 14.58
C THR A 156 20.07 -8.16 14.51
N ALA A 157 19.47 -7.89 15.67
CA ALA A 157 18.07 -7.51 15.78
C ALA A 157 17.95 -5.99 15.86
N CYS A 158 17.06 -5.41 15.05
CA CYS A 158 16.75 -3.99 15.11
C CYS A 158 15.76 -3.64 16.25
N PRO A 159 15.64 -2.36 16.64
CA PRO A 159 14.57 -1.89 17.49
C PRO A 159 13.20 -2.18 16.89
N THR A 160 12.22 -2.43 17.76
CA THR A 160 10.83 -2.68 17.39
C THR A 160 9.90 -1.72 18.09
N GLY A 161 8.73 -1.47 17.51
CA GLY A 161 7.68 -0.67 18.12
C GLY A 161 6.33 -0.92 17.49
N THR A 162 5.31 -0.27 18.05
CA THR A 162 3.92 -0.45 17.64
C THR A 162 3.19 0.88 17.59
N LEU A 163 2.48 1.12 16.50
CA LEU A 163 1.50 2.19 16.36
C LEU A 163 0.10 1.64 16.57
N GLY A 164 -0.70 2.32 17.38
CA GLY A 164 -2.12 2.06 17.53
C GLY A 164 -2.94 2.93 16.56
N LEU A 165 -3.87 2.31 15.86
CA LEU A 165 -4.87 2.98 15.04
C LEU A 165 -6.19 3.06 15.81
N SER A 166 -6.63 4.27 16.15
CA SER A 166 -7.91 4.56 16.79
C SER A 166 -8.85 5.22 15.79
N ILE A 167 -10.11 4.81 15.80
CA ILE A 167 -11.18 5.48 15.07
C ILE A 167 -12.06 6.21 16.08
N LYS A 168 -12.19 7.52 15.92
CA LYS A 168 -13.01 8.40 16.75
C LYS A 168 -14.13 9.04 15.93
N SER A 169 -15.04 9.73 16.57
CA SER A 169 -16.19 10.38 15.90
C SER A 169 -15.80 11.41 14.84
N ASP A 170 -14.58 11.95 14.90
CA ASP A 170 -14.08 13.01 14.04
C ASP A 170 -12.87 12.58 13.18
N GLY A 171 -12.47 11.32 13.23
CA GLY A 171 -11.37 10.84 12.38
C GLY A 171 -10.63 9.61 12.86
N ALA A 172 -9.63 9.22 12.05
CA ALA A 172 -8.67 8.20 12.38
C ALA A 172 -7.39 8.83 12.95
N TYR A 173 -6.87 8.20 14.00
CA TYR A 173 -5.74 8.68 14.78
C TYR A 173 -4.64 7.64 14.87
N LEU A 174 -3.40 8.07 14.71
CA LEU A 174 -2.21 7.28 15.02
C LEU A 174 -1.62 7.71 16.36
N GLY A 175 -1.32 6.74 17.21
CA GLY A 175 -0.67 6.96 18.49
C GLY A 175 0.40 5.92 18.78
N LEU A 176 1.52 6.36 19.34
CA LEU A 176 2.42 5.44 20.04
C LEU A 176 1.76 5.02 21.34
N LEU A 177 1.79 3.74 21.64
CA LEU A 177 1.40 3.30 22.96
C LEU A 177 2.29 3.92 24.02
N ASN A 178 1.69 4.22 25.19
CA ASN A 178 2.45 4.57 26.38
C ASN A 178 3.41 3.41 26.71
N GLN A 179 4.59 3.46 26.15
CA GLN A 179 5.64 2.53 26.54
C GLN A 179 6.19 2.93 27.89
N PRO A 180 6.47 1.99 28.79
CA PRO A 180 7.17 2.30 30.03
C PRO A 180 8.45 3.09 29.73
N GLU A 181 8.75 4.08 30.56
CA GLU A 181 9.99 4.87 30.43
C GLU A 181 11.20 3.94 30.27
N GLY A 182 11.94 4.11 29.18
CA GLY A 182 13.16 3.37 28.86
C GLY A 182 13.07 2.28 27.78
N THR A 183 11.89 1.93 27.28
CA THR A 183 11.75 0.93 26.19
C THR A 183 11.51 1.53 24.81
N ALA A 184 11.08 2.78 24.72
CA ALA A 184 10.88 3.46 23.44
C ALA A 184 12.21 3.86 22.81
N GLN A 185 12.79 2.99 22.00
CA GLN A 185 13.95 3.33 21.17
C GLN A 185 13.51 3.96 19.82
N MET A 186 12.22 3.95 19.54
CA MET A 186 11.71 4.51 18.29
C MET A 186 11.62 6.05 18.37
N PRO A 187 12.18 6.75 17.39
CA PRO A 187 12.10 8.21 17.33
C PRO A 187 10.73 8.75 16.91
N LEU A 188 9.75 7.87 16.65
CA LEU A 188 8.38 8.25 16.32
C LEU A 188 7.67 8.86 17.55
N LYS A 189 7.79 10.17 17.72
CA LYS A 189 7.12 10.91 18.77
C LYS A 189 5.70 11.31 18.33
N LEU A 190 4.77 10.37 18.35
CA LEU A 190 3.33 10.63 18.12
C LEU A 190 2.54 10.64 19.43
N THR A 191 3.09 11.26 20.47
CA THR A 191 2.37 11.53 21.70
C THR A 191 2.14 13.03 21.83
N PRO A 192 0.88 13.54 21.98
CA PRO A 192 -0.37 12.76 21.95
C PRO A 192 -0.72 12.18 20.57
N GLU A 193 -1.73 11.31 20.52
CA GLU A 193 -2.28 10.77 19.26
C GLU A 193 -2.52 11.89 18.24
N GLN A 194 -2.16 11.61 16.98
CA GLN A 194 -2.30 12.56 15.88
C GLN A 194 -3.39 12.11 14.93
N ARG A 195 -4.35 12.99 14.63
CA ARG A 195 -5.34 12.74 13.58
C ARG A 195 -4.66 12.70 12.21
N VAL A 196 -4.97 11.66 11.43
CA VAL A 196 -4.46 11.48 10.07
C VAL A 196 -5.50 11.86 9.03
N VAL A 197 -6.75 11.46 9.25
CA VAL A 197 -7.82 11.74 8.31
C VAL A 197 -9.12 12.02 9.06
N ALA A 198 -9.88 13.02 8.60
CA ALA A 198 -11.16 13.37 9.16
C ALA A 198 -12.27 12.54 8.49
N VAL A 199 -12.36 11.26 8.87
CA VAL A 199 -13.40 10.32 8.45
C VAL A 199 -14.02 9.76 9.71
N ASN A 200 -15.32 9.94 9.90
CA ASN A 200 -16.01 9.33 11.02
C ASN A 200 -16.40 7.87 10.68
N ALA A 201 -16.77 7.12 11.73
CA ALA A 201 -17.09 5.70 11.61
C ALA A 201 -18.26 5.36 10.67
N ASP A 202 -19.13 6.34 10.39
CA ASP A 202 -20.32 6.17 9.54
C ASP A 202 -20.05 6.54 8.07
N GLN A 203 -18.88 7.13 7.77
CA GLN A 203 -18.50 7.50 6.42
C GLN A 203 -17.69 6.37 5.77
N ASP A 204 -17.93 6.17 4.47
CA ASP A 204 -17.09 5.30 3.65
C ASP A 204 -15.77 6.02 3.32
N PRO A 205 -14.61 5.53 3.80
CA PRO A 205 -13.33 6.18 3.53
C PRO A 205 -12.77 5.89 2.13
N ARG A 206 -13.31 4.90 1.40
CA ARG A 206 -12.77 4.42 0.11
C ARG A 206 -12.67 5.48 -0.98
N PRO A 207 -13.54 6.48 -1.09
CA PRO A 207 -13.34 7.59 -2.03
C PRO A 207 -12.01 8.34 -1.81
N LEU A 208 -11.47 8.34 -0.58
CA LEU A 208 -10.21 9.00 -0.23
C LEU A 208 -8.98 8.13 -0.47
N TYR A 209 -9.13 6.82 -0.64
CA TYR A 209 -8.00 5.90 -0.79
C TYR A 209 -7.12 6.28 -1.97
N VAL A 210 -5.82 6.40 -1.73
CA VAL A 210 -4.79 6.59 -2.75
C VAL A 210 -4.20 5.25 -3.20
N ILE A 211 -4.33 4.22 -2.36
CA ILE A 211 -4.17 2.83 -2.76
C ILE A 211 -5.58 2.24 -2.75
N PRO A 212 -6.25 2.19 -3.90
CA PRO A 212 -7.66 1.83 -3.93
C PRO A 212 -7.92 0.33 -3.88
N TRP A 213 -6.86 -0.50 -3.95
CA TRP A 213 -6.95 -1.94 -3.98
C TRP A 213 -5.58 -2.60 -3.72
N ILE A 214 -5.58 -3.73 -3.01
CA ILE A 214 -4.40 -4.58 -2.78
C ILE A 214 -4.60 -5.91 -3.51
N PRO A 215 -3.60 -6.45 -4.23
CA PRO A 215 -3.74 -7.66 -5.03
C PRO A 215 -4.21 -8.90 -4.28
N ASP A 216 -3.87 -9.02 -3.01
CA ASP A 216 -4.15 -10.21 -2.20
C ASP A 216 -5.46 -10.10 -1.40
N VAL A 217 -6.10 -8.93 -1.38
CA VAL A 217 -7.38 -8.70 -0.71
C VAL A 217 -8.51 -8.89 -1.71
N GLN A 218 -9.39 -9.86 -1.44
CA GLN A 218 -10.57 -10.17 -2.27
C GLN A 218 -11.85 -9.52 -1.72
N ASP A 219 -11.77 -8.31 -1.21
CA ASP A 219 -12.97 -7.56 -0.83
C ASP A 219 -13.61 -6.95 -2.09
N ASP A 220 -14.78 -7.48 -2.46
CA ASP A 220 -15.54 -7.01 -3.63
C ASP A 220 -15.89 -5.51 -3.53
N THR A 221 -15.99 -4.97 -2.30
CA THR A 221 -16.33 -3.57 -2.06
C THR A 221 -15.15 -2.63 -2.37
N ASP A 222 -13.94 -3.04 -2.01
CA ASP A 222 -12.73 -2.28 -2.36
C ASP A 222 -12.51 -2.29 -3.87
N LEU A 223 -12.79 -3.41 -4.51
CA LEU A 223 -12.73 -3.52 -5.96
C LEU A 223 -13.75 -2.58 -6.65
N GLU A 224 -14.91 -2.36 -6.05
CA GLU A 224 -15.90 -1.42 -6.58
C GLU A 224 -15.41 0.03 -6.55
N ALA A 225 -14.81 0.45 -5.43
CA ALA A 225 -14.18 1.77 -5.33
C ALA A 225 -13.05 1.95 -6.36
N PHE A 226 -12.25 0.91 -6.58
CA PHE A 226 -11.20 0.91 -7.62
C PHE A 226 -11.77 1.08 -9.03
N LYS A 227 -12.80 0.31 -9.38
CA LYS A 227 -13.49 0.41 -10.68
C LYS A 227 -14.04 1.80 -10.94
N GLU A 228 -14.71 2.39 -9.94
CA GLU A 228 -15.28 3.74 -10.08
C GLU A 228 -14.21 4.83 -10.19
N LYS A 229 -13.09 4.70 -9.49
CA LYS A 229 -11.94 5.60 -9.67
C LYS A 229 -11.36 5.51 -11.09
N LEU A 230 -11.22 4.29 -11.62
CA LEU A 230 -10.77 4.08 -13.00
C LEU A 230 -11.76 4.68 -14.00
N ARG A 231 -13.07 4.47 -13.82
CA ARG A 231 -14.11 5.08 -14.65
C ARG A 231 -13.99 6.61 -14.67
N ALA A 232 -13.89 7.22 -13.50
CA ALA A 232 -13.78 8.68 -13.39
C ALA A 232 -12.52 9.20 -14.10
N GLN A 233 -11.40 8.48 -14.00
CA GLN A 233 -10.17 8.89 -14.65
C GLN A 233 -10.19 8.69 -16.18
N VAL A 234 -10.81 7.61 -16.66
CA VAL A 234 -11.04 7.40 -18.10
C VAL A 234 -11.92 8.50 -18.68
N LEU A 235 -12.98 8.88 -17.98
CA LEU A 235 -13.82 10.03 -18.39
C LEU A 235 -13.03 11.34 -18.42
N SER A 236 -12.19 11.59 -17.42
CA SER A 236 -11.32 12.77 -17.39
C SER A 236 -10.34 12.79 -18.56
N TRP A 237 -9.75 11.65 -18.90
CA TRP A 237 -8.85 11.48 -20.02
C TRP A 237 -9.57 11.77 -21.37
N LEU A 238 -10.72 11.13 -21.61
CA LEU A 238 -11.53 11.40 -22.80
C LEU A 238 -11.91 12.88 -22.91
N GLY A 239 -12.30 13.51 -21.79
CA GLY A 239 -12.68 14.92 -21.76
C GLY A 239 -11.54 15.88 -22.09
N LYS A 240 -10.29 15.50 -21.81
CA LYS A 240 -9.07 16.27 -22.14
C LYS A 240 -8.53 15.97 -23.54
N ALA A 241 -9.04 14.94 -24.20
CA ALA A 241 -8.55 14.49 -25.50
C ALA A 241 -8.81 15.53 -26.60
N PRO A 242 -7.94 15.62 -27.62
CA PRO A 242 -8.21 16.43 -28.82
C PRO A 242 -9.48 15.94 -29.50
N ILE A 243 -10.13 16.84 -30.24
CA ILE A 243 -11.42 16.57 -30.92
C ILE A 243 -11.31 15.44 -31.93
N ALA A 244 -10.16 15.32 -32.59
CA ALA A 244 -9.90 14.24 -33.55
C ALA A 244 -8.45 13.78 -33.45
N GLY A 245 -8.23 12.49 -33.75
CA GLY A 245 -6.91 11.85 -33.75
C GLY A 245 -6.87 10.59 -32.93
N GLN A 246 -5.69 10.03 -32.85
CA GLN A 246 -5.40 8.89 -31.98
C GLN A 246 -4.98 9.41 -30.61
N ILE A 247 -5.61 8.87 -29.59
CA ILE A 247 -5.26 9.14 -28.20
C ILE A 247 -4.87 7.83 -27.51
N ILE A 248 -3.80 7.86 -26.73
CA ILE A 248 -3.26 6.71 -26.02
C ILE A 248 -3.27 7.02 -24.54
N LEU A 249 -3.68 6.06 -23.74
CA LEU A 249 -3.64 6.13 -22.27
C LEU A 249 -2.96 4.88 -21.73
N SER A 250 -1.83 5.05 -21.08
CA SER A 250 -1.11 4.01 -20.39
C SER A 250 -1.84 3.60 -19.10
N PHE A 251 -1.87 2.31 -18.79
CA PHE A 251 -2.43 1.82 -17.52
C PHE A 251 -1.59 2.25 -16.31
N GLU A 252 -0.29 2.46 -16.51
CA GLU A 252 0.58 3.02 -15.46
C GLU A 252 0.23 4.50 -15.19
N GLU A 253 -0.07 5.29 -16.21
CA GLU A 253 -0.54 6.67 -16.06
C GLU A 253 -1.90 6.71 -15.36
N LEU A 254 -2.83 5.81 -15.72
CA LEU A 254 -4.11 5.68 -15.01
C LEU A 254 -3.91 5.40 -13.53
N LEU A 255 -3.04 4.44 -13.19
CA LEU A 255 -2.73 4.11 -11.80
C LEU A 255 -2.09 5.29 -11.07
N ASP A 256 -1.17 5.99 -11.71
CA ASP A 256 -0.50 7.15 -11.15
C ASP A 256 -1.51 8.26 -10.81
N GLU A 257 -2.42 8.55 -11.71
CA GLU A 257 -3.46 9.57 -11.52
C GLU A 257 -4.45 9.19 -10.40
N ILE A 258 -5.01 7.97 -10.40
CA ILE A 258 -5.98 7.55 -9.36
C ILE A 258 -5.35 7.42 -7.98
N SER A 259 -4.02 7.18 -7.91
CA SER A 259 -3.25 7.08 -6.69
C SER A 259 -2.54 8.38 -6.30
N ARG A 260 -2.69 9.45 -7.08
CA ARG A 260 -1.98 10.73 -6.87
C ARG A 260 -0.46 10.56 -6.81
N GLY A 261 0.08 9.66 -7.62
CA GLY A 261 1.51 9.38 -7.70
C GLY A 261 2.03 8.36 -6.68
N VAL A 262 1.18 7.80 -5.84
CA VAL A 262 1.58 6.83 -4.80
C VAL A 262 2.15 5.54 -5.40
N PHE A 263 1.62 5.07 -6.54
CA PHE A 263 2.14 3.86 -7.20
C PHE A 263 3.59 3.96 -7.69
N ARG A 264 4.17 5.14 -7.78
CA ARG A 264 5.62 5.33 -8.04
C ARG A 264 6.50 4.77 -6.92
N TYR A 265 5.96 4.67 -5.73
CA TYR A 265 6.63 4.12 -4.54
C TYR A 265 6.50 2.60 -4.43
N TRP A 266 5.67 1.97 -5.27
CA TRP A 266 5.46 0.53 -5.26
C TRP A 266 6.69 -0.21 -5.76
N ARG A 267 7.25 -1.12 -4.96
CA ARG A 267 8.50 -1.81 -5.25
C ARG A 267 8.33 -3.24 -5.74
N ASP A 268 7.28 -3.94 -5.31
CA ASP A 268 6.97 -5.24 -5.89
C ASP A 268 6.44 -5.10 -7.32
N LYS A 269 7.38 -5.00 -8.26
CA LYS A 269 7.05 -4.85 -9.68
C LYS A 269 6.39 -6.10 -10.26
N ALA A 270 6.65 -7.28 -9.71
CA ALA A 270 6.02 -8.51 -10.15
C ALA A 270 4.52 -8.51 -9.80
N SER A 271 4.16 -8.09 -8.59
CA SER A 271 2.76 -7.90 -8.19
C SER A 271 2.10 -6.81 -9.04
N LEU A 272 2.75 -5.66 -9.21
CA LEU A 272 2.21 -4.56 -10.00
C LEU A 272 1.91 -4.98 -11.45
N THR A 273 2.89 -5.58 -12.13
CA THR A 273 2.75 -5.95 -13.56
C THR A 273 1.90 -7.20 -13.76
N GLY A 274 1.98 -8.17 -12.86
CA GLY A 274 1.28 -9.45 -12.98
C GLY A 274 -0.17 -9.43 -12.46
N ARG A 275 -0.53 -8.51 -11.59
CA ARG A 275 -1.84 -8.48 -10.94
C ARG A 275 -2.59 -7.16 -11.14
N VAL A 276 -1.96 -6.03 -10.83
CA VAL A 276 -2.64 -4.72 -10.85
C VAL A 276 -2.91 -4.23 -12.27
N LEU A 277 -1.91 -4.20 -13.15
CA LEU A 277 -2.09 -3.75 -14.54
C LEU A 277 -3.09 -4.61 -15.33
N PRO A 278 -3.09 -5.95 -15.24
CA PRO A 278 -4.15 -6.76 -15.85
C PRO A 278 -5.55 -6.45 -15.32
N MET A 279 -5.69 -6.11 -14.05
CA MET A 279 -6.96 -5.68 -13.47
C MET A 279 -7.44 -4.36 -14.07
N VAL A 280 -6.54 -3.37 -14.20
CA VAL A 280 -6.83 -2.11 -14.92
C VAL A 280 -7.32 -2.39 -16.33
N GLY A 281 -6.60 -3.24 -17.08
CA GLY A 281 -6.97 -3.62 -18.45
C GLY A 281 -8.36 -4.27 -18.53
N LYS A 282 -8.71 -5.14 -17.57
CA LYS A 282 -10.06 -5.74 -17.50
C LYS A 282 -11.14 -4.69 -17.26
N VAL A 283 -10.94 -3.78 -16.31
CA VAL A 283 -11.91 -2.71 -16.04
C VAL A 283 -12.07 -1.80 -17.25
N VAL A 284 -10.98 -1.36 -17.85
CA VAL A 284 -11.00 -0.53 -19.08
C VAL A 284 -11.69 -1.28 -20.22
N GLY A 285 -11.44 -2.58 -20.37
CA GLY A 285 -12.12 -3.43 -21.36
C GLY A 285 -13.64 -3.46 -21.18
N ILE A 286 -14.13 -3.52 -19.95
CA ILE A 286 -15.57 -3.47 -19.66
C ILE A 286 -16.14 -2.09 -19.98
N LEU A 287 -15.40 -1.00 -19.63
CA LEU A 287 -15.84 0.37 -19.88
C LEU A 287 -16.07 0.68 -21.37
N PHE A 288 -15.22 0.16 -22.24
CA PHE A 288 -15.32 0.38 -23.68
C PHE A 288 -16.02 -0.75 -24.45
N GLY A 289 -16.21 -1.90 -23.84
CA GLY A 289 -16.87 -3.06 -24.48
C GLY A 289 -16.21 -3.43 -25.83
N ASP A 290 -17.05 -3.70 -26.82
CA ASP A 290 -16.62 -4.06 -28.19
C ASP A 290 -16.58 -2.84 -29.15
N ASP A 291 -16.41 -1.61 -28.62
CA ASP A 291 -16.36 -0.43 -29.48
C ASP A 291 -15.16 -0.48 -30.43
N THR A 292 -15.45 -0.44 -31.72
CA THR A 292 -14.43 -0.60 -32.79
C THR A 292 -13.45 0.57 -32.90
N ARG A 293 -13.75 1.70 -32.25
CA ARG A 293 -12.86 2.87 -32.17
C ARG A 293 -11.78 2.68 -31.13
N VAL A 294 -11.90 1.67 -30.23
CA VAL A 294 -11.01 1.46 -29.11
C VAL A 294 -10.27 0.14 -29.26
N SER A 295 -8.97 0.18 -29.06
CA SER A 295 -8.08 -0.99 -28.99
C SER A 295 -7.46 -1.05 -27.60
N ILE A 296 -7.51 -2.23 -26.95
CA ILE A 296 -7.01 -2.44 -25.61
C ILE A 296 -5.81 -3.37 -25.68
N GLY A 297 -4.63 -2.82 -25.41
CA GLY A 297 -3.38 -3.56 -25.32
C GLY A 297 -3.12 -4.11 -23.91
N LYS A 298 -1.94 -4.70 -23.69
CA LYS A 298 -1.52 -5.23 -22.39
C LYS A 298 -1.26 -4.14 -21.35
N ARG A 299 -0.87 -2.94 -21.77
CA ARG A 299 -0.45 -1.84 -20.88
C ARG A 299 -1.07 -0.50 -21.21
N GLU A 300 -1.90 -0.43 -22.24
CA GLU A 300 -2.48 0.82 -22.72
C GLU A 300 -3.82 0.61 -23.42
N VAL A 301 -4.59 1.66 -23.50
CA VAL A 301 -5.76 1.75 -24.33
C VAL A 301 -5.55 2.85 -25.37
N THR A 302 -5.96 2.57 -26.62
CA THR A 302 -5.90 3.51 -27.73
C THR A 302 -7.30 3.77 -28.23
N ALA A 303 -7.69 5.03 -28.35
CA ALA A 303 -8.94 5.41 -28.99
C ALA A 303 -8.67 6.27 -30.24
N ASN A 304 -9.39 5.94 -31.33
CA ASN A 304 -9.31 6.64 -32.61
C ASN A 304 -10.56 7.48 -32.80
N LEU A 305 -10.45 8.78 -32.59
CA LEU A 305 -11.54 9.74 -32.70
C LEU A 305 -11.45 10.46 -34.06
N LYS A 306 -12.55 10.51 -34.80
CA LYS A 306 -12.63 11.23 -36.07
C LYS A 306 -13.40 12.54 -35.92
N LEU A 307 -14.38 12.55 -35.04
CA LEU A 307 -15.30 13.66 -34.81
C LEU A 307 -15.48 13.90 -33.30
N GLU A 308 -15.90 15.08 -32.93
CA GLU A 308 -16.28 15.40 -31.55
C GLU A 308 -17.38 14.47 -31.02
N LYS A 309 -18.32 14.10 -31.89
CA LYS A 309 -19.39 13.16 -31.58
C LYS A 309 -18.85 11.79 -31.14
N ASP A 310 -17.76 11.30 -31.72
CA ASP A 310 -17.13 10.02 -31.33
C ASP A 310 -16.69 10.06 -29.86
N ARG A 311 -16.13 11.19 -29.43
CA ARG A 311 -15.71 11.41 -28.03
C ARG A 311 -16.90 11.43 -27.08
N GLU A 312 -17.96 12.16 -27.44
CA GLU A 312 -19.17 12.27 -26.63
C GLU A 312 -19.86 10.90 -26.48
N GLU A 313 -19.95 10.12 -27.56
CA GLU A 313 -20.50 8.77 -27.54
C GLU A 313 -19.67 7.83 -26.61
N LEU A 314 -18.33 7.86 -26.73
CA LEU A 314 -17.47 7.06 -25.85
C LEU A 314 -17.60 7.50 -24.37
N MET A 315 -17.68 8.79 -24.11
CA MET A 315 -17.88 9.29 -22.75
C MET A 315 -19.23 8.85 -22.18
N GLU A 316 -20.28 8.86 -22.99
CA GLU A 316 -21.61 8.42 -22.54
C GLU A 316 -21.62 6.89 -22.29
N GLN A 317 -20.99 6.12 -23.16
CA GLN A 317 -20.80 4.68 -22.96
C GLN A 317 -20.07 4.39 -21.64
N VAL A 318 -18.90 5.01 -21.41
CA VAL A 318 -18.11 4.83 -20.17
C VAL A 318 -18.90 5.24 -18.93
N ARG A 319 -19.75 6.28 -19.04
CA ARG A 319 -20.59 6.76 -17.94
C ARG A 319 -21.70 5.79 -17.58
N THR A 320 -22.32 5.17 -18.58
CA THR A 320 -23.58 4.40 -18.43
C THR A 320 -23.38 2.89 -18.31
N VAL A 321 -22.22 2.37 -18.76
CA VAL A 321 -21.94 0.93 -18.69
C VAL A 321 -21.93 0.43 -17.25
N GLY A 322 -22.65 -0.67 -17.00
CA GLY A 322 -22.65 -1.35 -15.70
C GLY A 322 -21.32 -2.06 -15.46
N LEU A 323 -20.68 -1.79 -14.33
CA LEU A 323 -19.51 -2.56 -13.89
C LEU A 323 -19.97 -3.78 -13.08
N PRO A 324 -19.58 -5.00 -13.47
CA PRO A 324 -20.00 -6.20 -12.76
C PRO A 324 -19.38 -6.23 -11.35
N GLN A 325 -20.10 -6.79 -10.39
CA GLN A 325 -19.64 -6.94 -9.02
C GLN A 325 -18.34 -7.76 -8.97
N LYS A 326 -18.29 -8.89 -9.67
CA LYS A 326 -17.06 -9.67 -9.86
C LYS A 326 -16.53 -9.50 -11.27
N LEU A 327 -15.25 -9.23 -11.39
CA LEU A 327 -14.61 -9.20 -12.71
C LEU A 327 -14.54 -10.62 -13.27
N PRO A 328 -14.92 -10.83 -14.55
CA PRO A 328 -14.90 -12.16 -15.16
C PRO A 328 -13.49 -12.75 -15.12
N GLU A 329 -13.38 -14.01 -14.69
CA GLU A 329 -12.17 -14.80 -14.87
C GLU A 329 -11.98 -15.03 -16.37
N GLY A 330 -10.83 -14.63 -16.92
CA GLY A 330 -10.48 -15.02 -18.29
C GLY A 330 -10.97 -14.12 -19.42
N ILE A 331 -11.14 -12.81 -19.23
CA ILE A 331 -11.12 -11.91 -20.39
C ILE A 331 -9.73 -12.02 -21.03
N GLN A 332 -9.62 -12.89 -22.05
CA GLN A 332 -8.53 -12.82 -23.00
C GLN A 332 -8.64 -11.43 -23.67
N LEU A 333 -7.79 -10.51 -23.26
CA LEU A 333 -7.57 -9.30 -24.05
C LEU A 333 -7.22 -9.81 -25.46
N ARG A 334 -8.01 -9.45 -26.48
CA ARG A 334 -7.69 -9.76 -27.87
C ARG A 334 -6.32 -9.19 -28.14
N MET A 335 -5.30 -10.04 -28.04
CA MET A 335 -3.97 -9.72 -28.45
C MET A 335 -3.98 -9.75 -29.98
N GLU A 336 -4.03 -8.59 -30.61
CA GLU A 336 -3.55 -8.48 -31.98
C GLU A 336 -2.05 -8.84 -31.94
N GLU A 337 -1.74 -10.05 -32.41
CA GLU A 337 -0.38 -10.38 -32.83
C GLU A 337 -0.03 -9.41 -33.95
N GLN A 338 0.74 -8.38 -33.62
CA GLN A 338 1.40 -7.60 -34.66
C GLN A 338 2.51 -8.47 -35.22
N PRO A 339 2.61 -8.55 -36.57
CA PRO A 339 3.57 -9.37 -37.32
C PRO A 339 5.02 -8.97 -37.08
#